data_542ccde374520b8674b2e231856008b7
#
_entry.id   542ccde374520b8674b2e231856008b7
#
_cell.length_a   1.000
_cell.length_b   1.000
_cell.length_c   1.000
_cell.angle_alpha   90.00
_cell.angle_beta   90.00
_cell.angle_gamma   90.00
#
_symmetry.space_group_name_H-M   'P 1'
#
loop_
_entity.id
_entity.type
_entity.pdbx_description
1 polymer ?
#
loop_
_entity_poly.entity_id
_entity_poly.type
_entity_poly.pdbx_seq_one_letter_code
_entity_poly.pdbx_strand_id
1 'polypeptide(L)'
;PFFYSLYQKNGVSCPECLDYQLLPLLLWRLGLQANVEFLTYPKKKYFLDLADVSQEMQADLTAQIFHEQQAKLLQAFTGQAAFTDGRYTISQPRTTVIISVKNKSGMKI
;
A
#
# COMPACT_ATOMS: atom_id res chain seq x y z
N PRO A 1 -2.98 0.38 -1.26
CA PRO A 1 -3.20 1.74 -0.71
C PRO A 1 -1.89 2.42 -0.31
N PHE A 2 -1.85 3.73 -0.49
CA PHE A 2 -0.67 4.52 -0.13
C PHE A 2 -0.29 4.37 1.35
N PHE A 3 -1.28 4.32 2.23
CA PHE A 3 -1.08 4.24 3.67
C PHE A 3 -0.98 2.82 4.22
N TYR A 4 -0.74 1.82 3.40
CA TYR A 4 -0.70 0.42 3.84
C TYR A 4 0.25 0.20 5.03
N SER A 5 1.47 0.75 4.95
CA SER A 5 2.45 0.63 6.04
C SER A 5 1.97 1.32 7.32
N LEU A 6 1.32 2.47 7.19
CA LEU A 6 0.75 3.20 8.33
C LEU A 6 -0.35 2.36 9.01
N TYR A 7 -1.23 1.75 8.22
CA TYR A 7 -2.28 0.88 8.76
C TYR A 7 -1.69 -0.32 9.49
N GLN A 8 -0.71 -1.00 8.90
CA GLN A 8 -0.06 -2.15 9.53
C GLN A 8 0.58 -1.80 10.87
N LYS A 9 1.33 -0.68 10.93
CA LYS A 9 2.01 -0.25 12.14
C LYS A 9 1.06 0.09 13.28
N ASN A 10 -0.17 0.47 12.94
CA ASN A 10 -1.20 0.83 13.91
C ASN A 10 -2.22 -0.28 14.15
N GLY A 11 -1.99 -1.47 13.62
CA GLY A 11 -2.88 -2.61 13.80
C GLY A 11 -4.25 -2.46 13.14
N VAL A 12 -4.33 -1.64 12.08
CA VAL A 12 -5.59 -1.39 11.36
C VAL A 12 -5.68 -2.34 10.17
N SER A 13 -6.77 -3.09 10.10
CA SER A 13 -7.04 -4.01 9.00
C SER A 13 -7.55 -3.25 7.78
N CYS A 14 -6.89 -3.45 6.63
CA CYS A 14 -7.28 -2.88 5.35
C CYS A 14 -7.82 -3.99 4.45
N PRO A 15 -9.15 -4.05 4.19
CA PRO A 15 -9.74 -5.17 3.47
C PRO A 15 -9.34 -5.22 1.98
N GLU A 16 -8.92 -4.10 1.41
CA GLU A 16 -8.52 -4.01 0.01
C GLU A 16 -7.00 -4.19 -0.21
N CYS A 17 -6.25 -4.50 0.86
CA CYS A 17 -4.82 -4.70 0.77
C CYS A 17 -4.50 -6.11 0.26
N LEU A 18 -3.85 -6.19 -0.89
CA LEU A 18 -3.38 -7.46 -1.45
C LEU A 18 -2.14 -7.93 -0.71
N ASP A 19 -2.11 -9.22 -0.36
CA ASP A 19 -0.91 -9.85 0.16
C ASP A 19 -0.06 -10.34 -1.01
N TYR A 20 0.92 -9.52 -1.40
CA TYR A 20 1.82 -9.83 -2.50
C TYR A 20 2.68 -11.07 -2.26
N GLN A 21 2.83 -11.50 -1.02
CA GLN A 21 3.62 -12.70 -0.69
C GLN A 21 2.95 -13.97 -1.17
N LEU A 22 1.63 -13.96 -1.37
CA LEU A 22 0.88 -15.09 -1.90
C LEU A 22 0.97 -15.20 -3.42
N LEU A 23 1.42 -14.17 -4.12
CA LEU A 23 1.44 -14.14 -5.57
C LEU A 23 2.30 -15.24 -6.20
N PRO A 24 3.54 -15.50 -5.74
CA PRO A 24 4.34 -16.62 -6.27
C PRO A 24 3.63 -17.95 -6.16
N LEU A 25 2.95 -18.19 -5.04
CA LEU A 25 2.23 -19.44 -4.80
C LEU A 25 1.03 -19.59 -5.74
N LEU A 26 0.29 -18.50 -5.98
CA LEU A 26 -0.83 -18.49 -6.94
C LEU A 26 -0.37 -18.79 -8.36
N LEU A 27 0.72 -18.17 -8.79
CA LEU A 27 1.28 -18.39 -10.12
C LEU A 27 1.74 -19.85 -10.29
N TRP A 28 2.37 -20.40 -9.26
CA TRP A 28 2.81 -21.77 -9.28
C TRP A 28 1.63 -22.77 -9.38
N ARG A 29 0.54 -22.49 -8.66
CA ARG A 29 -0.69 -23.30 -8.74
C ARG A 29 -1.32 -23.27 -10.12
N LEU A 30 -1.14 -22.18 -10.88
CA LEU A 30 -1.59 -22.08 -12.26
C LEU A 30 -0.66 -22.79 -13.25
N GLY A 31 0.39 -23.46 -12.78
CA GLY A 31 1.37 -24.14 -13.61
C GLY A 31 2.32 -23.22 -14.35
N LEU A 32 2.42 -21.97 -13.92
CA LEU A 32 3.32 -21.00 -14.54
C LEU A 32 4.67 -20.98 -13.82
N GLN A 33 5.76 -21.10 -14.60
CA GLN A 33 7.09 -20.84 -14.07
C GLN A 33 7.33 -19.34 -14.12
N ALA A 34 7.28 -18.71 -12.96
CA ALA A 34 7.43 -17.27 -12.86
C ALA A 34 8.56 -16.92 -11.90
N ASN A 35 9.39 -15.97 -12.27
CA ASN A 35 10.25 -15.24 -11.35
C ASN A 35 9.47 -14.03 -10.85
N VAL A 36 9.41 -13.89 -9.54
CA VAL A 36 8.72 -12.78 -8.89
C VAL A 36 9.75 -12.01 -8.08
N GLU A 37 9.92 -10.74 -8.39
CA GLU A 37 10.79 -9.83 -7.67
C GLU A 37 9.96 -8.74 -7.03
N PHE A 38 10.32 -8.37 -5.80
CA PHE A 38 9.68 -7.29 -5.06
C PHE A 38 10.67 -6.15 -4.91
N LEU A 39 10.29 -4.97 -5.39
CA LEU A 39 11.06 -3.74 -5.22
C LEU A 39 10.29 -2.82 -4.30
N THR A 40 10.91 -2.46 -3.17
CA THR A 40 10.34 -1.51 -2.22
C THR A 40 11.10 -0.20 -2.29
N TYR A 41 10.37 0.90 -2.45
CA TYR A 41 10.95 2.24 -2.53
C TYR A 41 10.05 3.23 -1.79
N PRO A 42 10.61 4.34 -1.27
CA PRO A 42 9.81 5.38 -0.65
C PRO A 42 9.06 6.18 -1.70
N LYS A 43 7.76 6.36 -1.50
CA LYS A 43 6.93 7.22 -2.33
C LYS A 43 6.43 8.40 -1.50
N LYS A 44 6.64 9.61 -2.00
CA LYS A 44 6.13 10.84 -1.38
C LYS A 44 4.76 11.20 -1.93
N LYS A 45 3.92 11.71 -1.04
CA LYS A 45 2.63 12.26 -1.40
C LYS A 45 2.37 13.54 -0.62
N TYR A 46 1.63 14.46 -1.24
CA TYR A 46 1.32 15.76 -0.69
C TYR A 46 -0.16 15.85 -0.40
N PHE A 47 -0.50 16.47 0.75
CA PHE A 47 -1.88 16.72 1.16
C PHE A 47 -2.01 18.17 1.58
N LEU A 48 -3.09 18.83 1.15
CA LEU A 48 -3.32 20.22 1.49
C LEU A 48 -3.72 20.41 2.96
N ASP A 49 -4.53 19.48 3.47
CA ASP A 49 -5.01 19.51 4.84
C ASP A 49 -5.35 18.12 5.36
N LEU A 50 -5.77 18.02 6.63
CA LEU A 50 -6.15 16.74 7.22
C LEU A 50 -7.45 16.18 6.66
N ALA A 51 -8.31 17.01 6.09
CA ALA A 51 -9.52 16.54 5.41
C ALA A 51 -9.19 15.71 4.18
N ASP A 52 -8.19 16.12 3.40
CA ASP A 52 -7.70 15.34 2.24
C ASP A 52 -7.13 13.99 2.67
N VAL A 53 -6.38 13.95 3.77
CA VAL A 53 -5.86 12.71 4.34
C VAL A 53 -7.00 11.80 4.76
N SER A 54 -8.02 12.34 5.44
CA SER A 54 -9.19 11.58 5.86
C SER A 54 -9.96 11.00 4.69
N GLN A 55 -10.11 11.74 3.60
CA GLN A 55 -10.78 11.26 2.39
C GLN A 55 -10.06 10.05 1.80
N GLU A 56 -8.74 10.07 1.74
CA GLU A 56 -7.97 8.95 1.22
C GLU A 56 -8.11 7.71 2.12
N MET A 57 -8.07 7.90 3.43
CA MET A 57 -8.27 6.80 4.37
C MET A 57 -9.69 6.22 4.31
N GLN A 58 -10.70 7.06 4.11
CA GLN A 58 -12.08 6.61 3.92
C GLN A 58 -12.25 5.74 2.67
N ALA A 59 -11.51 6.04 1.62
CA ALA A 59 -11.53 5.23 0.40
C ALA A 59 -10.86 3.87 0.60
N ASP A 60 -9.89 3.77 1.50
CA ASP A 60 -9.12 2.54 1.74
C ASP A 60 -9.79 1.61 2.74
N LEU A 61 -10.53 2.15 3.70
CA LEU A 61 -11.06 1.42 4.86
C LEU A 61 -12.58 1.31 4.80
N THR A 62 -13.13 0.32 5.51
CA THR A 62 -14.58 0.31 5.72
C THR A 62 -14.99 1.50 6.58
N ALA A 63 -16.25 1.94 6.45
CA ALA A 63 -16.77 3.08 7.23
C ALA A 63 -16.62 2.84 8.73
N GLN A 64 -16.86 1.63 9.20
CA GLN A 64 -16.75 1.26 10.61
C GLN A 64 -15.30 1.37 11.11
N ILE A 65 -14.34 0.76 10.38
CA ILE A 65 -12.93 0.79 10.75
C ILE A 65 -12.42 2.22 10.76
N PHE A 66 -12.76 3.00 9.73
CA PHE A 66 -12.34 4.40 9.66
C PHE A 66 -12.88 5.19 10.85
N HIS A 67 -14.16 5.05 11.16
CA HIS A 67 -14.78 5.78 12.28
C HIS A 67 -14.11 5.45 13.63
N GLU A 68 -13.81 4.17 13.87
CA GLU A 68 -13.18 3.73 15.11
C GLU A 68 -11.72 4.15 15.24
N GLN A 69 -10.98 4.20 14.11
CA GLN A 69 -9.53 4.39 14.09
C GLN A 69 -9.09 5.76 13.63
N GLN A 70 -10.02 6.64 13.27
CA GLN A 70 -9.72 7.93 12.65
C GLN A 70 -8.74 8.78 13.47
N ALA A 71 -9.00 8.97 14.75
CA ALA A 71 -8.15 9.80 15.60
C ALA A 71 -6.73 9.24 15.70
N LYS A 72 -6.60 7.92 15.87
CA LYS A 72 -5.31 7.23 15.96
C LYS A 72 -4.52 7.34 14.66
N LEU A 73 -5.18 7.15 13.52
CA LEU A 73 -4.53 7.20 12.21
C LEU A 73 -4.10 8.62 11.85
N LEU A 74 -4.92 9.62 12.12
CA LEU A 74 -4.54 11.01 11.88
C LEU A 74 -3.40 11.47 12.79
N GLN A 75 -3.36 11.02 14.03
CA GLN A 75 -2.25 11.28 14.94
C GLN A 75 -0.96 10.61 14.41
N ALA A 76 -1.02 9.38 13.95
CA ALA A 76 0.12 8.69 13.36
C ALA A 76 0.61 9.38 12.10
N PHE A 77 -0.30 9.86 11.27
CA PHE A 77 0.04 10.66 10.08
C PHE A 77 0.80 11.93 10.45
N THR A 78 0.26 12.73 11.36
CA THR A 78 0.90 14.00 11.76
C THR A 78 2.25 13.78 12.43
N GLY A 79 2.46 12.65 13.08
CA GLY A 79 3.75 12.27 13.67
C GLY A 79 4.82 11.95 12.64
N GLN A 80 4.45 11.53 11.44
CA GLN A 80 5.38 11.18 10.36
C GLN A 80 5.50 12.25 9.28
N ALA A 81 4.45 13.03 9.06
CA ALA A 81 4.39 14.01 7.99
C ALA A 81 5.16 15.28 8.36
N ALA A 82 5.76 15.90 7.34
CA ALA A 82 6.31 17.25 7.46
C ALA A 82 5.28 18.25 6.93
N PHE A 83 5.07 19.33 7.69
CA PHE A 83 4.21 20.43 7.25
C PHE A 83 5.08 21.60 6.81
N THR A 84 5.09 21.87 5.49
CA THR A 84 5.92 22.92 4.90
C THR A 84 5.14 23.57 3.76
N ASP A 85 5.27 24.89 3.63
CA ASP A 85 4.61 25.65 2.55
C ASP A 85 3.09 25.45 2.48
N GLY A 86 2.44 25.32 3.64
CA GLY A 86 1.00 25.19 3.74
C GLY A 86 0.45 23.82 3.35
N ARG A 87 1.29 22.80 3.27
CA ARG A 87 0.87 21.42 2.93
C ARG A 87 1.64 20.38 3.71
N TYR A 88 1.04 19.20 3.84
CA TYR A 88 1.68 18.03 4.44
C TYR A 88 2.40 17.22 3.36
N THR A 89 3.60 16.76 3.69
CA THR A 89 4.38 15.83 2.87
C THR A 89 4.69 14.61 3.70
N ILE A 90 4.39 13.44 3.19
CA ILE A 90 4.68 12.17 3.85
C ILE A 90 5.27 11.18 2.86
N SER A 91 6.25 10.39 3.31
CA SER A 91 6.85 9.32 2.55
C SER A 91 6.39 7.98 3.12
N GLN A 92 5.89 7.11 2.25
CA GLN A 92 5.48 5.75 2.61
C GLN A 92 6.16 4.73 1.70
N PRO A 93 6.56 3.55 2.23
CA PRO A 93 7.11 2.51 1.38
C PRO A 93 6.07 2.00 0.40
N ARG A 94 6.48 1.86 -0.86
CA ARG A 94 5.66 1.26 -1.90
C ARG A 94 6.40 0.06 -2.48
N THR A 95 5.68 -1.05 -2.63
CA THR A 95 6.23 -2.27 -3.21
C THR A 95 5.68 -2.46 -4.62
N THR A 96 6.59 -2.61 -5.58
CA THR A 96 6.29 -2.98 -6.96
C THR A 96 6.68 -4.42 -7.18
N VAL A 97 5.82 -5.18 -7.85
CA VAL A 97 6.06 -6.58 -8.16
C VAL A 97 6.44 -6.69 -9.64
N ILE A 98 7.59 -7.32 -9.90
CA ILE A 98 8.05 -7.61 -11.25
C ILE A 98 7.90 -9.11 -11.47
N ILE A 99 7.11 -9.48 -12.48
CA ILE A 99 6.83 -10.87 -12.80
C ILE A 99 7.40 -11.18 -14.17
N SER A 100 8.29 -12.19 -14.23
CA SER A 100 8.81 -12.71 -15.47
C SER A 100 8.33 -14.15 -15.63
N VAL A 101 7.58 -14.43 -16.70
CA VAL A 101 7.00 -15.75 -16.94
C VAL A 101 7.78 -16.42 -18.07
N LYS A 102 8.25 -17.66 -17.80
CA LYS A 102 8.83 -18.51 -18.82
C LYS A 102 7.77 -19.37 -19.46
N ASN A 103 7.75 -19.41 -20.79
CA ASN A 103 6.92 -20.32 -21.54
C ASN A 103 7.57 -21.71 -21.55
N LYS A 104 6.82 -22.76 -21.15
CA LYS A 104 7.30 -24.16 -21.16
C LYS A 104 7.65 -24.69 -22.54
N SER A 105 7.05 -24.14 -23.61
CA SER A 105 7.31 -24.57 -25.00
C SER A 105 8.53 -23.89 -25.60
N GLY A 106 9.24 -23.05 -24.90
CA GLY A 106 10.36 -22.27 -25.40
C GLY A 106 10.01 -21.17 -26.37
N MET A 107 8.73 -20.94 -26.63
CA MET A 107 8.27 -19.81 -27.43
C MET A 107 8.27 -18.53 -26.62
N LYS A 108 8.79 -17.46 -27.21
CA LYS A 108 8.71 -16.14 -26.62
C LYS A 108 7.28 -15.62 -26.72
N ILE A 109 6.76 -15.17 -25.62
CA ILE A 109 5.47 -14.50 -25.58
C ILE A 109 5.66 -13.02 -25.90
#